data_16b669acc7650003b81e3a9d88f8ab78
#
_entry.id   16b669acc7650003b81e3a9d88f8ab78
#
_cell.length_a   1.000
_cell.length_b   1.000
_cell.length_c   1.000
_cell.angle_alpha   90.00
_cell.angle_beta   90.00
_cell.angle_gamma   90.00
#
_symmetry.space_group_name_H-M   'P 1'
#
loop_
_entity.id
_entity.type
_entity.pdbx_description
1 polymer ?
#
loop_
_entity_poly.entity_id
_entity_poly.type
_entity_poly.pdbx_seq_one_letter_code
_entity_poly.pdbx_strand_id
1 'polypeptide(L)'
;MRRRPPWLLLLVWVVTRGMLLLVATQTIPTGHGEAFRNDVTLYRHWSEILAQGEFPAGDEKWQYPPFAALPLLAPRLLPLGYHVAFYLLAALCDLVILLVLVRFSNSRRGGSRTGPWAWTVGAALLGPVLVSRYDLMVTLVAVLALTASANPVVRGALIGAGLLVKVWPVALLAGLRRWRELLTASGLTIAVAAGGCGVAALSLPHALDFLTAQEKRGLQIESLAATPFALARALGWWDGYTTYRHGAMEAVGGGVGVATMLSLAATPVALALIGLWWLRAAPSPRSYYDAALTTVLFLVATSRVLSPQYLVWVIGIAAVILSVRRDRPGPTQRPAALLVMVAALLTGVMYPWVELDYSWTGTLPGTLVLVLRNLVFLSAAVTSYVQLWRATRRTGRVRDERGVPAPVPAS
;
A
#
# COMPACT_ATOMS: atom_id res chain seq x y z
N MET A 1 -14.00 -22.74 17.53
CA MET A 1 -13.96 -22.59 16.05
C MET A 1 -13.02 -23.66 15.48
N ARG A 2 -13.53 -24.62 14.69
CA ARG A 2 -12.70 -25.62 14.01
C ARG A 2 -11.69 -24.92 13.08
N ARG A 3 -10.41 -25.27 13.21
CA ARG A 3 -9.38 -24.74 12.31
C ARG A 3 -9.68 -25.22 10.90
N ARG A 4 -10.04 -24.29 9.99
CA ARG A 4 -10.21 -24.64 8.57
C ARG A 4 -8.92 -25.31 8.07
N PRO A 5 -9.03 -26.35 7.26
CA PRO A 5 -7.86 -27.10 6.80
C PRO A 5 -6.93 -26.21 5.95
N PRO A 6 -5.61 -26.38 6.05
CA PRO A 6 -4.64 -25.51 5.35
C PRO A 6 -4.73 -25.62 3.83
N TRP A 7 -5.16 -26.77 3.30
CA TRP A 7 -5.32 -26.97 1.86
C TRP A 7 -6.44 -26.10 1.27
N LEU A 8 -7.49 -25.77 2.03
CA LEU A 8 -8.58 -24.92 1.56
C LEU A 8 -8.08 -23.49 1.24
N LEU A 9 -7.16 -22.96 2.05
CA LEU A 9 -6.55 -21.66 1.79
C LEU A 9 -5.77 -21.66 0.47
N LEU A 10 -4.96 -22.71 0.26
CA LEU A 10 -4.19 -22.85 -0.97
C LEU A 10 -5.09 -23.08 -2.19
N LEU A 11 -6.15 -23.88 -2.04
CA LEU A 11 -7.12 -24.09 -3.12
C LEU A 11 -7.79 -22.77 -3.55
N VAL A 12 -8.29 -21.98 -2.58
CA VAL A 12 -8.91 -20.68 -2.88
C VAL A 12 -7.90 -19.74 -3.51
N TRP A 13 -6.64 -19.76 -3.05
CA TRP A 13 -5.57 -18.98 -3.67
C TRP A 13 -5.33 -19.40 -5.13
N VAL A 14 -5.15 -20.71 -5.40
CA VAL A 14 -4.92 -21.25 -6.75
C VAL A 14 -6.08 -20.87 -7.68
N VAL A 15 -7.32 -21.09 -7.25
CA VAL A 15 -8.51 -20.82 -8.08
C VAL A 15 -8.61 -19.32 -8.38
N THR A 16 -8.46 -18.47 -7.37
CA THR A 16 -8.59 -17.02 -7.57
C THR A 16 -7.46 -16.46 -8.42
N ARG A 17 -6.20 -16.90 -8.21
CA ARG A 17 -5.05 -16.42 -9.01
C ARG A 17 -5.05 -17.01 -10.41
N GLY A 18 -5.43 -18.26 -10.56
CA GLY A 18 -5.65 -18.86 -11.88
C GLY A 18 -6.65 -18.05 -12.69
N MET A 19 -7.79 -17.68 -12.11
CA MET A 19 -8.79 -16.85 -12.78
C MET A 19 -8.25 -15.47 -13.15
N LEU A 20 -7.55 -14.80 -12.22
CA LEU A 20 -6.93 -13.50 -12.51
C LEU A 20 -5.90 -13.56 -13.63
N LEU A 21 -5.09 -14.63 -13.67
CA LEU A 21 -4.11 -14.84 -14.75
C LEU A 21 -4.80 -15.10 -16.08
N LEU A 22 -5.86 -15.90 -16.14
CA LEU A 22 -6.63 -16.15 -17.35
C LEU A 22 -7.24 -14.86 -17.92
N VAL A 23 -7.71 -13.97 -17.05
CA VAL A 23 -8.23 -12.65 -17.45
C VAL A 23 -7.06 -11.73 -17.88
N ALA A 24 -5.98 -11.64 -17.13
CA ALA A 24 -4.84 -10.77 -17.45
C ALA A 24 -4.14 -11.17 -18.76
N THR A 25 -4.04 -12.47 -19.04
CA THR A 25 -3.48 -12.99 -20.29
C THR A 25 -4.46 -12.94 -21.47
N GLN A 26 -5.72 -12.52 -21.24
CA GLN A 26 -6.79 -12.53 -22.25
C GLN A 26 -7.18 -13.93 -22.75
N THR A 27 -6.82 -14.98 -22.05
CA THR A 27 -7.34 -16.33 -22.30
C THR A 27 -8.86 -16.36 -22.10
N ILE A 28 -9.37 -15.58 -21.13
CA ILE A 28 -10.79 -15.23 -20.97
C ILE A 28 -10.94 -13.77 -21.42
N PRO A 29 -11.48 -13.50 -22.61
CA PRO A 29 -11.66 -12.14 -23.10
C PRO A 29 -12.77 -11.43 -22.29
N THR A 30 -12.47 -10.22 -21.82
CA THR A 30 -13.41 -9.42 -20.99
C THR A 30 -13.87 -8.15 -21.68
N GLY A 31 -13.45 -7.89 -22.91
CA GLY A 31 -13.69 -6.61 -23.61
C GLY A 31 -12.84 -5.44 -23.10
N HIS A 32 -12.21 -5.57 -21.93
CA HIS A 32 -11.34 -4.55 -21.30
C HIS A 32 -9.87 -4.99 -21.21
N GLY A 33 -9.47 -5.93 -22.03
CA GLY A 33 -8.15 -6.57 -21.96
C GLY A 33 -6.97 -5.63 -22.11
N GLU A 34 -7.12 -4.59 -22.90
CA GLU A 34 -6.08 -3.60 -23.10
C GLU A 34 -5.77 -2.84 -21.80
N ALA A 35 -6.79 -2.51 -21.00
CA ALA A 35 -6.61 -1.80 -19.74
C ALA A 35 -5.67 -2.55 -18.77
N PHE A 36 -5.70 -3.89 -18.75
CA PHE A 36 -4.80 -4.70 -17.92
C PHE A 36 -3.40 -4.83 -18.50
N ARG A 37 -3.27 -4.76 -19.82
CA ARG A 37 -2.00 -4.96 -20.53
C ARG A 37 -1.22 -3.68 -20.71
N ASN A 38 -1.88 -2.51 -20.73
CA ASN A 38 -1.27 -1.23 -21.03
C ASN A 38 -0.05 -0.92 -20.15
N ASP A 39 -0.16 -1.13 -18.83
CA ASP A 39 0.98 -0.88 -17.95
C ASP A 39 2.09 -1.92 -18.12
N VAL A 40 1.76 -3.19 -18.33
CA VAL A 40 2.78 -4.23 -18.58
C VAL A 40 3.43 -4.01 -19.94
N THR A 41 2.69 -3.47 -20.92
CA THR A 41 3.26 -3.04 -22.21
C THR A 41 4.21 -1.86 -22.03
N LEU A 42 3.83 -0.87 -21.20
CA LEU A 42 4.71 0.23 -20.85
C LEU A 42 5.96 -0.26 -20.10
N TYR A 43 5.82 -1.21 -19.18
CA TYR A 43 6.95 -1.82 -18.47
C TYR A 43 7.87 -2.57 -19.43
N ARG A 44 7.32 -3.27 -20.42
CA ARG A 44 8.11 -3.89 -21.47
C ARG A 44 8.93 -2.85 -22.24
N HIS A 45 8.31 -1.76 -22.70
CA HIS A 45 8.99 -0.66 -23.38
C HIS A 45 10.14 -0.10 -22.54
N TRP A 46 9.88 0.24 -21.27
CA TRP A 46 10.94 0.70 -20.37
C TRP A 46 12.03 -0.35 -20.13
N SER A 47 11.66 -1.62 -20.06
CA SER A 47 12.66 -2.69 -19.91
C SER A 47 13.59 -2.82 -21.12
N GLU A 48 13.13 -2.43 -22.30
CA GLU A 48 13.95 -2.40 -23.53
C GLU A 48 15.00 -1.29 -23.47
N ILE A 49 14.60 -0.09 -22.98
CA ILE A 49 15.51 1.05 -22.75
C ILE A 49 16.53 0.71 -21.64
N LEU A 50 16.02 0.22 -20.50
CA LEU A 50 16.87 -0.13 -19.35
C LEU A 50 17.89 -1.24 -19.67
N ALA A 51 17.55 -2.20 -20.57
CA ALA A 51 18.47 -3.23 -21.00
C ALA A 51 19.61 -2.70 -21.90
N GLN A 52 19.47 -1.51 -22.47
CA GLN A 52 20.52 -0.81 -23.21
C GLN A 52 21.43 0.01 -22.30
N GLY A 53 21.17 0.03 -20.99
CA GLY A 53 21.93 0.81 -20.02
C GLY A 53 21.47 2.26 -19.92
N GLU A 54 20.26 2.57 -20.37
CA GLU A 54 19.67 3.91 -20.32
C GLU A 54 18.45 3.95 -19.42
N PHE A 55 18.18 5.11 -18.80
CA PHE A 55 16.91 5.38 -18.15
C PHE A 55 15.92 5.98 -19.14
N PRO A 56 14.60 5.81 -18.97
CA PRO A 56 13.57 6.44 -19.80
C PRO A 56 13.53 7.96 -19.57
N ALA A 57 14.64 8.64 -19.89
CA ALA A 57 14.78 10.08 -19.75
C ALA A 57 13.79 10.80 -20.68
N GLY A 58 13.09 11.82 -20.15
CA GLY A 58 12.09 12.56 -20.90
C GLY A 58 10.71 11.88 -21.02
N ASP A 59 10.54 10.66 -20.57
CA ASP A 59 9.20 10.05 -20.44
C ASP A 59 8.53 10.56 -19.15
N GLU A 60 7.52 11.41 -19.28
CA GLU A 60 6.76 11.97 -18.15
C GLU A 60 6.09 10.91 -17.28
N LYS A 61 5.97 9.66 -17.76
CA LYS A 61 5.41 8.53 -17.02
C LYS A 61 6.45 7.86 -16.12
N TRP A 62 7.77 8.04 -16.40
CA TRP A 62 8.82 7.51 -15.55
C TRP A 62 9.02 8.39 -14.32
N GLN A 63 8.48 7.96 -13.19
CA GLN A 63 8.48 8.73 -11.93
C GLN A 63 8.95 7.85 -10.75
N TYR A 64 9.72 6.82 -11.05
CA TYR A 64 10.12 5.78 -10.10
C TYR A 64 11.58 5.92 -9.68
N PRO A 65 11.91 5.54 -8.44
CA PRO A 65 13.31 5.42 -8.02
C PRO A 65 14.08 4.44 -8.91
N PRO A 66 15.42 4.55 -8.96
CA PRO A 66 16.22 3.84 -9.98
C PRO A 66 16.10 2.32 -9.93
N PHE A 67 15.92 1.73 -8.74
CA PHE A 67 15.79 0.28 -8.62
C PHE A 67 14.39 -0.26 -8.96
N ALA A 68 13.45 0.61 -9.34
CA ALA A 68 12.25 0.16 -10.05
C ALA A 68 12.60 -0.56 -11.37
N ALA A 69 13.79 -0.33 -11.90
CA ALA A 69 14.34 -1.10 -13.02
C ALA A 69 14.37 -2.61 -12.75
N LEU A 70 14.64 -3.07 -11.52
CA LEU A 70 14.76 -4.49 -11.19
C LEU A 70 13.49 -5.29 -11.48
N PRO A 71 12.29 -4.93 -10.95
CA PRO A 71 11.07 -5.63 -11.27
C PRO A 71 10.68 -5.53 -12.75
N LEU A 72 11.13 -4.51 -13.48
CA LEU A 72 10.85 -4.36 -14.91
C LEU A 72 11.81 -5.16 -15.79
N LEU A 73 13.06 -5.35 -15.38
CA LEU A 73 14.04 -6.17 -16.09
C LEU A 73 13.89 -7.68 -15.80
N ALA A 74 13.44 -8.04 -14.59
CA ALA A 74 13.32 -9.43 -14.17
C ALA A 74 12.56 -10.33 -15.15
N PRO A 75 11.44 -9.91 -15.79
CA PRO A 75 10.74 -10.73 -16.79
C PRO A 75 11.61 -11.13 -17.99
N ARG A 76 12.61 -10.32 -18.36
CA ARG A 76 13.50 -10.59 -19.49
C ARG A 76 14.48 -11.74 -19.24
N LEU A 77 14.63 -12.13 -17.98
CA LEU A 77 15.49 -13.28 -17.60
C LEU A 77 14.82 -14.62 -17.85
N LEU A 78 13.51 -14.63 -18.15
CA LEU A 78 12.76 -15.85 -18.40
C LEU A 78 12.62 -16.09 -19.91
N PRO A 79 12.71 -17.35 -20.39
CA PRO A 79 12.55 -17.69 -21.79
C PRO A 79 11.05 -17.70 -22.20
N LEU A 80 10.34 -16.62 -21.90
CA LEU A 80 8.90 -16.44 -22.11
C LEU A 80 8.62 -15.06 -22.70
N GLY A 81 7.43 -14.88 -23.30
CA GLY A 81 6.99 -13.56 -23.69
C GLY A 81 6.86 -12.65 -22.46
N TYR A 82 7.29 -11.38 -22.59
CA TYR A 82 7.44 -10.44 -21.46
C TYR A 82 6.20 -10.36 -20.55
N HIS A 83 4.98 -10.28 -21.12
CA HIS A 83 3.74 -10.19 -20.35
C HIS A 83 3.51 -11.44 -19.50
N VAL A 84 3.69 -12.63 -20.09
CA VAL A 84 3.54 -13.90 -19.37
C VAL A 84 4.57 -14.00 -18.25
N ALA A 85 5.83 -13.67 -18.56
CA ALA A 85 6.91 -13.66 -17.56
C ALA A 85 6.61 -12.71 -16.40
N PHE A 86 6.12 -11.49 -16.70
CA PHE A 86 5.74 -10.51 -15.68
C PHE A 86 4.61 -11.03 -14.78
N TYR A 87 3.54 -11.56 -15.36
CA TYR A 87 2.41 -12.10 -14.60
C TYR A 87 2.81 -13.30 -13.72
N LEU A 88 3.67 -14.18 -14.21
CA LEU A 88 4.18 -15.31 -13.43
C LEU A 88 5.06 -14.85 -12.26
N LEU A 89 5.93 -13.86 -12.46
CA LEU A 89 6.74 -13.28 -11.40
C LEU A 89 5.86 -12.56 -10.36
N ALA A 90 4.81 -11.86 -10.80
CA ALA A 90 3.84 -11.26 -9.90
C ALA A 90 3.11 -12.34 -9.08
N ALA A 91 2.62 -13.41 -9.72
CA ALA A 91 1.98 -14.53 -9.03
C ALA A 91 2.92 -15.25 -8.05
N LEU A 92 4.21 -15.38 -8.40
CA LEU A 92 5.23 -15.91 -7.50
C LEU A 92 5.41 -15.01 -6.27
N CYS A 93 5.51 -13.70 -6.43
CA CYS A 93 5.58 -12.75 -5.31
C CYS A 93 4.35 -12.85 -4.41
N ASP A 94 3.15 -12.97 -4.99
CA ASP A 94 1.90 -13.16 -4.25
C ASP A 94 1.89 -14.47 -3.44
N LEU A 95 2.37 -15.58 -4.04
CA LEU A 95 2.54 -16.85 -3.34
C LEU A 95 3.52 -16.72 -2.17
N VAL A 96 4.66 -16.07 -2.39
CA VAL A 96 5.66 -15.86 -1.33
C VAL A 96 5.07 -15.03 -0.20
N ILE A 97 4.29 -13.97 -0.48
CA ILE A 97 3.57 -13.21 0.56
C ILE A 97 2.64 -14.14 1.36
N LEU A 98 1.85 -14.98 0.69
CA LEU A 98 0.97 -15.94 1.37
C LEU A 98 1.76 -16.89 2.27
N LEU A 99 2.86 -17.47 1.77
CA LEU A 99 3.70 -18.40 2.55
C LEU A 99 4.36 -17.72 3.76
N VAL A 100 4.84 -16.48 3.58
CA VAL A 100 5.38 -15.66 4.67
C VAL A 100 4.33 -15.39 5.73
N LEU A 101 3.11 -15.01 5.35
CA LEU A 101 2.01 -14.79 6.29
C LEU A 101 1.59 -16.07 7.03
N VAL A 102 1.54 -17.21 6.35
CA VAL A 102 1.26 -18.52 6.96
C VAL A 102 2.35 -18.87 7.95
N ARG A 103 3.64 -18.76 7.56
CA ARG A 103 4.78 -19.01 8.47
C ARG A 103 4.74 -18.08 9.68
N PHE A 104 4.52 -16.79 9.44
CA PHE A 104 4.45 -15.76 10.49
C PHE A 104 3.32 -16.02 11.48
N SER A 105 2.14 -16.43 10.99
CA SER A 105 1.02 -16.78 11.86
C SER A 105 1.25 -18.07 12.65
N ASN A 106 1.97 -19.06 12.09
CA ASN A 106 2.26 -20.32 12.75
C ASN A 106 3.41 -20.24 13.77
N SER A 107 4.40 -19.36 13.53
CA SER A 107 5.58 -19.22 14.39
C SER A 107 5.30 -18.48 15.72
N ARG A 108 4.16 -17.82 15.85
CA ARG A 108 3.81 -17.03 17.04
C ARG A 108 2.85 -17.80 17.95
N ARG A 109 3.12 -17.81 19.27
CA ARG A 109 2.11 -18.21 20.27
C ARG A 109 0.92 -17.28 20.12
N GLY A 110 -0.26 -17.83 19.80
CA GLY A 110 -1.47 -17.03 19.50
C GLY A 110 -1.50 -16.44 18.11
N GLY A 111 -0.83 -16.99 17.11
CA GLY A 111 -0.97 -16.59 15.72
C GLY A 111 -2.37 -16.89 15.16
N SER A 112 -2.80 -16.14 14.16
CA SER A 112 -4.13 -16.21 13.55
C SER A 112 -4.04 -16.43 12.04
N ARG A 113 -4.78 -17.37 11.53
CA ARG A 113 -4.94 -17.58 10.08
C ARG A 113 -5.83 -16.54 9.39
N THR A 114 -6.39 -15.59 10.16
CA THR A 114 -7.19 -14.51 9.58
C THR A 114 -6.35 -13.65 8.62
N GLY A 115 -5.06 -13.44 8.91
CA GLY A 115 -4.17 -12.68 8.02
C GLY A 115 -3.95 -13.34 6.65
N PRO A 116 -3.50 -14.61 6.57
CA PRO A 116 -3.40 -15.32 5.30
C PRO A 116 -4.72 -15.34 4.50
N TRP A 117 -5.86 -15.49 5.16
CA TRP A 117 -7.18 -15.43 4.53
C TRP A 117 -7.51 -14.01 4.03
N ALA A 118 -7.20 -12.99 4.83
CA ALA A 118 -7.40 -11.59 4.44
C ALA A 118 -6.56 -11.23 3.21
N TRP A 119 -5.31 -11.71 3.12
CA TRP A 119 -4.49 -11.57 1.92
C TRP A 119 -5.12 -12.28 0.72
N THR A 120 -5.46 -13.57 0.85
CA THR A 120 -6.00 -14.37 -0.25
C THR A 120 -7.27 -13.77 -0.83
N VAL A 121 -8.21 -13.35 0.02
CA VAL A 121 -9.48 -12.76 -0.40
C VAL A 121 -9.30 -11.31 -0.81
N GLY A 122 -8.66 -10.48 0.02
CA GLY A 122 -8.51 -9.04 -0.22
C GLY A 122 -7.76 -8.74 -1.51
N ALA A 123 -6.68 -9.46 -1.78
CA ALA A 123 -5.93 -9.30 -3.02
C ALA A 123 -6.73 -9.79 -4.25
N ALA A 124 -7.57 -10.83 -4.10
CA ALA A 124 -8.47 -11.27 -5.19
C ALA A 124 -9.54 -10.21 -5.52
N LEU A 125 -10.02 -9.46 -4.52
CA LEU A 125 -11.02 -8.41 -4.72
C LEU A 125 -10.52 -7.26 -5.60
N LEU A 126 -9.21 -7.05 -5.71
CA LEU A 126 -8.61 -6.05 -6.62
C LEU A 126 -8.68 -6.45 -8.10
N GLY A 127 -9.04 -7.70 -8.38
CA GLY A 127 -9.06 -8.17 -9.75
C GLY A 127 -7.65 -8.20 -10.39
N PRO A 128 -7.57 -8.12 -11.73
CA PRO A 128 -6.32 -8.21 -12.48
C PRO A 128 -5.29 -7.12 -12.16
N VAL A 129 -5.68 -6.00 -11.55
CA VAL A 129 -4.75 -4.97 -11.05
C VAL A 129 -3.66 -5.58 -10.17
N LEU A 130 -3.99 -6.64 -9.40
CA LEU A 130 -3.04 -7.33 -8.54
C LEU A 130 -1.80 -7.82 -9.30
N VAL A 131 -1.98 -8.42 -10.46
CA VAL A 131 -0.89 -9.07 -11.23
C VAL A 131 -0.32 -8.19 -12.33
N SER A 132 -1.01 -7.10 -12.70
CA SER A 132 -0.57 -6.20 -13.77
C SER A 132 0.26 -4.99 -13.30
N ARG A 133 0.61 -4.95 -12.01
CA ARG A 133 1.44 -3.89 -11.42
C ARG A 133 2.61 -4.46 -10.61
N TYR A 134 3.79 -3.85 -10.72
CA TYR A 134 4.96 -4.27 -9.94
C TYR A 134 4.86 -3.92 -8.44
N ASP A 135 3.80 -3.22 -8.04
CA ASP A 135 3.48 -2.89 -6.64
C ASP A 135 3.39 -4.12 -5.72
N LEU A 136 3.02 -5.25 -6.28
CA LEU A 136 3.00 -6.53 -5.57
C LEU A 136 4.41 -6.96 -5.12
N MET A 137 5.43 -6.70 -5.95
CA MET A 137 6.83 -7.00 -5.63
C MET A 137 7.34 -6.10 -4.49
N VAL A 138 6.95 -4.82 -4.49
CA VAL A 138 7.26 -3.89 -3.39
C VAL A 138 6.52 -4.28 -2.11
N THR A 139 5.27 -4.73 -2.24
CA THR A 139 4.47 -5.21 -1.10
C THR A 139 5.10 -6.46 -0.46
N LEU A 140 5.68 -7.35 -1.26
CA LEU A 140 6.44 -8.48 -0.74
C LEU A 140 7.59 -8.01 0.18
N VAL A 141 8.39 -7.05 -0.28
CA VAL A 141 9.50 -6.50 0.52
C VAL A 141 8.98 -5.86 1.81
N ALA A 142 7.87 -5.14 1.76
CA ALA A 142 7.23 -4.53 2.93
C ALA A 142 6.70 -5.59 3.92
N VAL A 143 6.05 -6.64 3.43
CA VAL A 143 5.59 -7.76 4.27
C VAL A 143 6.77 -8.48 4.91
N LEU A 144 7.86 -8.70 4.19
CA LEU A 144 9.10 -9.25 4.74
C LEU A 144 9.68 -8.34 5.83
N ALA A 145 9.72 -7.02 5.63
CA ALA A 145 10.19 -6.06 6.62
C ALA A 145 9.33 -6.07 7.90
N LEU A 146 8.01 -6.19 7.75
CA LEU A 146 7.07 -6.26 8.89
C LEU A 146 7.14 -7.60 9.62
N THR A 147 7.36 -8.71 8.91
CA THR A 147 7.38 -10.05 9.47
C THR A 147 8.78 -10.52 9.85
N ALA A 148 9.84 -9.86 9.37
CA ALA A 148 11.21 -10.07 9.83
C ALA A 148 11.25 -10.04 11.36
N SER A 149 12.07 -10.88 11.94
CA SER A 149 12.30 -10.93 13.38
C SER A 149 12.56 -9.50 13.92
N ALA A 150 12.54 -9.31 15.25
CA ALA A 150 12.82 -8.02 15.89
C ALA A 150 14.23 -7.44 15.59
N ASN A 151 14.89 -7.90 14.54
CA ASN A 151 16.21 -7.41 14.12
C ASN A 151 16.05 -6.10 13.32
N PRO A 152 16.43 -4.96 13.89
CA PRO A 152 16.29 -3.65 13.25
C PRO A 152 17.18 -3.52 12.01
N VAL A 153 18.29 -4.27 11.92
CA VAL A 153 19.19 -4.27 10.76
C VAL A 153 18.50 -4.85 9.54
N VAL A 154 17.91 -6.05 9.66
CA VAL A 154 17.18 -6.69 8.56
C VAL A 154 15.99 -5.83 8.15
N ARG A 155 15.26 -5.27 9.12
CA ARG A 155 14.12 -4.39 8.86
C ARG A 155 14.54 -3.14 8.10
N GLY A 156 15.59 -2.46 8.55
CA GLY A 156 16.10 -1.25 7.88
C GLY A 156 16.60 -1.53 6.47
N ALA A 157 17.33 -2.64 6.26
CA ALA A 157 17.78 -3.05 4.94
C ALA A 157 16.61 -3.32 3.97
N LEU A 158 15.58 -4.05 4.42
CA LEU A 158 14.39 -4.33 3.60
C LEU A 158 13.59 -3.06 3.30
N ILE A 159 13.43 -2.15 4.28
CA ILE A 159 12.76 -0.86 4.04
C ILE A 159 13.58 -0.03 3.05
N GLY A 160 14.88 0.02 3.17
CA GLY A 160 15.77 0.72 2.24
C GLY A 160 15.72 0.15 0.82
N ALA A 161 15.74 -1.18 0.69
CA ALA A 161 15.57 -1.85 -0.59
C ALA A 161 14.18 -1.53 -1.21
N GLY A 162 13.12 -1.56 -0.40
CA GLY A 162 11.78 -1.16 -0.85
C GLY A 162 11.71 0.30 -1.28
N LEU A 163 12.36 1.21 -0.54
CA LEU A 163 12.44 2.63 -0.85
C LEU A 163 13.11 2.89 -2.21
N LEU A 164 14.14 2.14 -2.54
CA LEU A 164 14.82 2.22 -3.85
C LEU A 164 13.96 1.78 -5.03
N VAL A 165 12.94 0.95 -4.78
CA VAL A 165 11.97 0.53 -5.81
C VAL A 165 10.74 1.43 -5.83
N LYS A 166 10.27 1.85 -4.65
CA LYS A 166 9.12 2.76 -4.48
C LYS A 166 9.17 3.42 -3.10
N VAL A 167 8.86 4.71 -3.02
CA VAL A 167 9.15 5.53 -1.83
C VAL A 167 8.35 5.12 -0.58
N TRP A 168 7.11 4.64 -0.72
CA TRP A 168 6.19 4.43 0.39
C TRP A 168 6.67 3.49 1.53
N PRO A 169 7.53 2.46 1.31
CA PRO A 169 7.97 1.58 2.41
C PRO A 169 8.68 2.29 3.56
N VAL A 170 9.22 3.50 3.34
CA VAL A 170 9.79 4.32 4.42
C VAL A 170 8.78 4.60 5.54
N ALA A 171 7.49 4.64 5.23
CA ALA A 171 6.41 4.81 6.21
C ALA A 171 6.36 3.72 7.28
N LEU A 172 6.94 2.55 7.02
CA LEU A 172 7.01 1.45 7.98
C LEU A 172 7.90 1.79 9.19
N LEU A 173 8.78 2.77 9.08
CA LEU A 173 9.59 3.26 10.21
C LEU A 173 8.75 3.95 11.29
N ALA A 174 7.60 4.52 10.94
CA ALA A 174 6.75 5.30 11.85
C ALA A 174 6.27 4.53 13.10
N GLY A 175 6.22 3.19 13.02
CA GLY A 175 5.83 2.35 14.14
C GLY A 175 6.95 2.05 15.14
N LEU A 176 8.20 2.32 14.81
CA LEU A 176 9.35 2.01 15.67
C LEU A 176 9.46 3.03 16.80
N ARG A 177 9.32 2.56 18.04
CA ARG A 177 9.26 3.42 19.23
C ARG A 177 10.51 3.36 20.13
N ARG A 178 11.29 2.29 20.03
CA ARG A 178 12.54 2.19 20.76
C ARG A 178 13.63 2.93 19.99
N TRP A 179 14.25 3.94 20.61
CA TRP A 179 15.24 4.79 19.95
C TRP A 179 16.36 4.00 19.26
N ARG A 180 16.89 2.97 19.91
CA ARG A 180 17.93 2.14 19.31
C ARG A 180 17.43 1.42 18.06
N GLU A 181 16.23 0.84 18.09
CA GLU A 181 15.63 0.18 16.92
C GLU A 181 15.36 1.18 15.80
N LEU A 182 14.81 2.34 16.14
CA LEU A 182 14.53 3.42 15.19
C LEU A 182 15.82 3.93 14.53
N LEU A 183 16.84 4.28 15.33
CA LEU A 183 18.09 4.79 14.80
C LEU A 183 18.82 3.75 13.94
N THR A 184 18.88 2.48 14.38
CA THR A 184 19.51 1.41 13.59
C THR A 184 18.75 1.15 12.29
N ALA A 185 17.43 1.02 12.34
CA ALA A 185 16.64 0.76 11.15
C ALA A 185 16.65 1.96 10.18
N SER A 186 16.49 3.19 10.69
CA SER A 186 16.54 4.41 9.88
C SER A 186 17.91 4.63 9.27
N GLY A 187 18.98 4.48 10.07
CA GLY A 187 20.36 4.62 9.58
C GLY A 187 20.65 3.64 8.44
N LEU A 188 20.23 2.38 8.59
CA LEU A 188 20.41 1.40 7.52
C LEU A 188 19.50 1.64 6.32
N THR A 189 18.26 2.09 6.53
CA THR A 189 17.36 2.51 5.44
C THR A 189 18.01 3.62 4.63
N ILE A 190 18.56 4.65 5.29
CA ILE A 190 19.25 5.76 4.63
C ILE A 190 20.51 5.28 3.92
N ALA A 191 21.32 4.44 4.58
CA ALA A 191 22.56 3.91 3.98
C ALA A 191 22.28 3.10 2.71
N VAL A 192 21.29 2.20 2.73
CA VAL A 192 20.89 1.40 1.57
C VAL A 192 20.32 2.31 0.47
N ALA A 193 19.45 3.25 0.81
CA ALA A 193 18.83 4.15 -0.16
C ALA A 193 19.88 5.08 -0.78
N ALA A 194 20.71 5.74 0.03
CA ALA A 194 21.75 6.64 -0.44
C ALA A 194 22.84 5.90 -1.24
N GLY A 195 23.27 4.72 -0.77
CA GLY A 195 24.21 3.87 -1.49
C GLY A 195 23.65 3.41 -2.83
N GLY A 196 22.41 2.94 -2.87
CA GLY A 196 21.76 2.54 -4.12
C GLY A 196 21.55 3.71 -5.10
N CYS A 197 21.06 4.85 -4.63
CA CYS A 197 20.96 6.07 -5.47
C CYS A 197 22.33 6.54 -5.95
N GLY A 198 23.35 6.49 -5.09
CA GLY A 198 24.74 6.84 -5.46
C GLY A 198 25.29 5.93 -6.54
N VAL A 199 25.15 4.60 -6.40
CA VAL A 199 25.55 3.64 -7.43
C VAL A 199 24.80 3.91 -8.74
N ALA A 200 23.47 4.12 -8.68
CA ALA A 200 22.67 4.42 -9.88
C ALA A 200 23.14 5.71 -10.55
N ALA A 201 23.37 6.78 -9.79
CA ALA A 201 23.81 8.09 -10.32
C ALA A 201 25.20 8.02 -10.95
N LEU A 202 26.09 7.20 -10.42
CA LEU A 202 27.44 7.01 -10.98
C LEU A 202 27.46 6.10 -12.21
N SER A 203 26.48 5.20 -12.32
CA SER A 203 26.44 4.20 -13.38
C SER A 203 25.59 4.59 -14.57
N LEU A 204 24.54 5.40 -14.35
CA LEU A 204 23.52 5.67 -15.37
C LEU A 204 23.08 7.13 -15.33
N PRO A 205 23.11 7.86 -16.47
CA PRO A 205 22.57 9.21 -16.58
C PRO A 205 21.07 9.22 -16.23
N HIS A 206 20.57 10.34 -15.71
CA HIS A 206 19.16 10.54 -15.40
C HIS A 206 18.54 9.64 -14.32
N ALA A 207 19.35 8.83 -13.60
CA ALA A 207 18.87 7.92 -12.56
C ALA A 207 18.14 8.62 -11.40
N LEU A 208 18.42 9.90 -11.16
CA LEU A 208 17.83 10.71 -10.08
C LEU A 208 16.73 11.67 -10.53
N ASP A 209 16.35 11.71 -11.81
CA ASP A 209 15.32 12.62 -12.35
C ASP A 209 13.95 12.40 -11.68
N PHE A 210 13.71 11.22 -11.11
CA PHE A 210 12.49 10.92 -10.36
C PHE A 210 12.26 11.85 -9.15
N LEU A 211 13.32 12.48 -8.61
CA LEU A 211 13.21 13.40 -7.47
C LEU A 211 12.41 14.66 -7.83
N THR A 212 12.54 15.15 -9.07
CA THR A 212 11.84 16.31 -9.58
C THR A 212 10.60 15.97 -10.42
N ALA A 213 10.52 14.74 -10.92
CA ALA A 213 9.40 14.30 -11.76
C ALA A 213 8.02 14.44 -11.08
N GLN A 214 7.99 14.31 -9.75
CA GLN A 214 6.76 14.45 -8.96
C GLN A 214 6.24 15.91 -8.91
N GLU A 215 7.08 16.91 -9.10
CA GLU A 215 6.67 18.33 -9.00
C GLU A 215 5.65 18.70 -10.07
N LYS A 216 5.82 18.17 -11.28
CA LYS A 216 4.98 18.48 -12.46
C LYS A 216 3.62 17.77 -12.44
N ARG A 217 3.41 16.81 -11.53
CA ARG A 217 2.21 15.98 -11.50
C ARG A 217 0.99 16.75 -11.03
N GLY A 218 -0.11 16.65 -11.78
CA GLY A 218 -1.40 17.23 -11.45
C GLY A 218 -2.20 16.42 -10.42
N LEU A 219 -3.47 16.76 -10.28
CA LEU A 219 -4.41 16.10 -9.38
C LEU A 219 -5.12 14.96 -10.12
N GLN A 220 -4.79 13.72 -9.80
CA GLN A 220 -5.46 12.55 -10.39
C GLN A 220 -6.94 12.53 -10.01
N ILE A 221 -7.81 12.23 -10.97
CA ILE A 221 -9.27 12.23 -10.77
C ILE A 221 -9.73 11.23 -9.69
N GLU A 222 -8.97 10.17 -9.47
CA GLU A 222 -9.26 9.15 -8.46
C GLU A 222 -8.84 9.55 -7.04
N SER A 223 -8.08 10.64 -6.87
CA SER A 223 -7.63 11.10 -5.55
C SER A 223 -8.79 11.60 -4.68
N LEU A 224 -8.61 11.57 -3.36
CA LEU A 224 -9.63 12.11 -2.44
C LEU A 224 -9.88 13.61 -2.69
N ALA A 225 -8.83 14.36 -2.97
CA ALA A 225 -8.94 15.81 -3.22
C ALA A 225 -9.65 16.13 -4.56
N ALA A 226 -9.64 15.20 -5.53
CA ALA A 226 -10.35 15.37 -6.80
C ALA A 226 -11.82 14.91 -6.74
N THR A 227 -12.21 14.16 -5.71
CA THR A 227 -13.56 13.61 -5.59
C THR A 227 -14.68 14.66 -5.70
N PRO A 228 -14.58 15.87 -5.10
CA PRO A 228 -15.59 16.91 -5.25
C PRO A 228 -15.73 17.38 -6.71
N PHE A 229 -14.63 17.46 -7.46
CA PHE A 229 -14.64 17.87 -8.86
C PHE A 229 -15.25 16.79 -9.76
N ALA A 230 -14.92 15.52 -9.51
CA ALA A 230 -15.55 14.41 -10.22
C ALA A 230 -17.08 14.43 -10.05
N LEU A 231 -17.56 14.61 -8.81
CA LEU A 231 -18.99 14.68 -8.51
C LEU A 231 -19.63 15.93 -9.11
N ALA A 232 -19.03 17.10 -8.98
CA ALA A 232 -19.54 18.35 -9.53
C ALA A 232 -19.62 18.30 -11.08
N ARG A 233 -18.63 17.66 -11.73
CA ARG A 233 -18.66 17.41 -13.18
C ARG A 233 -19.82 16.52 -13.58
N ALA A 234 -20.01 15.41 -12.87
CA ALA A 234 -21.12 14.47 -13.15
C ALA A 234 -22.50 15.09 -12.94
N LEU A 235 -22.61 16.13 -12.10
CA LEU A 235 -23.83 16.90 -11.85
C LEU A 235 -23.99 18.14 -12.76
N GLY A 236 -23.01 18.43 -13.61
CA GLY A 236 -23.02 19.62 -14.46
C GLY A 236 -22.74 20.93 -13.74
N TRP A 237 -22.15 20.90 -12.55
CA TRP A 237 -21.86 22.08 -11.71
C TRP A 237 -20.42 22.61 -11.88
N TRP A 238 -19.60 21.90 -12.64
CA TRP A 238 -18.19 22.25 -12.87
C TRP A 238 -17.82 22.01 -14.32
N ASP A 239 -17.30 23.03 -14.99
CA ASP A 239 -16.95 23.04 -16.41
C ASP A 239 -15.56 22.47 -16.71
N GLY A 240 -14.86 21.95 -15.69
CA GLY A 240 -13.57 21.34 -15.88
C GLY A 240 -13.66 19.98 -16.58
N TYR A 241 -12.51 19.51 -17.02
CA TYR A 241 -12.37 18.26 -17.75
C TYR A 241 -11.23 17.39 -17.16
N THR A 242 -11.09 16.21 -17.71
CA THR A 242 -9.97 15.31 -17.40
C THR A 242 -9.07 15.15 -18.61
N THR A 243 -7.79 14.99 -18.38
CA THR A 243 -6.79 14.76 -19.42
C THR A 243 -5.79 13.70 -18.99
N TYR A 244 -5.30 12.90 -19.93
CA TYR A 244 -4.28 11.90 -19.64
C TYR A 244 -2.90 12.52 -19.65
N ARG A 245 -2.27 12.63 -18.48
CA ARG A 245 -0.91 13.13 -18.27
C ARG A 245 -0.20 12.30 -17.20
N HIS A 246 1.11 12.26 -17.24
CA HIS A 246 1.95 11.60 -16.24
C HIS A 246 1.50 10.16 -15.89
N GLY A 247 0.91 9.44 -16.86
CA GLY A 247 0.42 8.08 -16.66
C GLY A 247 -0.91 7.94 -15.90
N ALA A 248 -1.70 9.04 -15.76
CA ALA A 248 -2.99 9.03 -15.08
C ALA A 248 -3.96 10.05 -15.68
N MET A 249 -5.25 9.90 -15.39
CA MET A 249 -6.27 10.89 -15.71
C MET A 249 -6.25 12.00 -14.67
N GLU A 250 -5.86 13.21 -15.07
CA GLU A 250 -5.76 14.39 -14.21
C GLU A 250 -6.93 15.34 -14.42
N ALA A 251 -7.46 15.91 -13.33
CA ALA A 251 -8.49 16.94 -13.37
C ALA A 251 -7.87 18.29 -13.77
N VAL A 252 -8.55 19.03 -14.64
CA VAL A 252 -8.15 20.36 -15.12
C VAL A 252 -9.32 21.31 -15.10
N GLY A 253 -9.18 22.46 -14.47
CA GLY A 253 -10.23 23.49 -14.39
C GLY A 253 -10.15 24.34 -13.14
N GLY A 254 -11.17 25.19 -12.97
CA GLY A 254 -11.25 26.10 -11.81
C GLY A 254 -11.22 25.36 -10.48
N GLY A 255 -10.43 25.84 -9.52
CA GLY A 255 -10.31 25.27 -8.18
C GLY A 255 -9.34 24.09 -8.02
N VAL A 256 -8.96 23.38 -9.10
CA VAL A 256 -8.06 22.22 -9.04
C VAL A 256 -6.70 22.57 -8.43
N GLY A 257 -6.15 23.74 -8.76
CA GLY A 257 -4.88 24.20 -8.17
C GLY A 257 -4.95 24.34 -6.63
N VAL A 258 -6.05 24.87 -6.12
CA VAL A 258 -6.29 24.96 -4.66
C VAL A 258 -6.38 23.57 -4.03
N ALA A 259 -7.15 22.66 -4.62
CA ALA A 259 -7.27 21.28 -4.13
C ALA A 259 -5.92 20.53 -4.15
N THR A 260 -5.09 20.79 -5.17
CA THR A 260 -3.73 20.27 -5.24
C THR A 260 -2.87 20.77 -4.07
N MET A 261 -2.92 22.07 -3.77
CA MET A 261 -2.20 22.66 -2.63
C MET A 261 -2.71 22.12 -1.30
N LEU A 262 -4.04 21.97 -1.15
CA LEU A 262 -4.63 21.39 0.06
C LEU A 262 -4.21 19.92 0.26
N SER A 263 -4.16 19.14 -0.81
CA SER A 263 -3.65 17.75 -0.77
C SER A 263 -2.19 17.70 -0.34
N LEU A 264 -1.34 18.58 -0.90
CA LEU A 264 0.06 18.72 -0.50
C LEU A 264 0.21 19.12 0.97
N ALA A 265 -0.59 20.06 1.45
CA ALA A 265 -0.59 20.49 2.85
C ALA A 265 -1.14 19.42 3.80
N ALA A 266 -2.08 18.60 3.35
CA ALA A 266 -2.66 17.51 4.16
C ALA A 266 -1.64 16.43 4.53
N THR A 267 -0.64 16.16 3.66
CA THR A 267 0.39 15.15 3.94
C THR A 267 1.24 15.48 5.18
N PRO A 268 1.88 16.66 5.30
CA PRO A 268 2.61 17.01 6.53
C PRO A 268 1.70 17.08 7.77
N VAL A 269 0.44 17.49 7.62
CA VAL A 269 -0.54 17.46 8.74
C VAL A 269 -0.78 16.00 9.17
N ALA A 270 -0.99 15.08 8.25
CA ALA A 270 -1.17 13.66 8.56
C ALA A 270 0.08 13.07 9.26
N LEU A 271 1.28 13.42 8.77
CA LEU A 271 2.54 13.02 9.42
C LEU A 271 2.70 13.65 10.80
N ALA A 272 2.29 14.91 11.00
CA ALA A 272 2.29 15.56 12.31
C ALA A 272 1.33 14.86 13.29
N LEU A 273 0.17 14.39 12.83
CA LEU A 273 -0.75 13.58 13.64
C LEU A 273 -0.13 12.24 14.07
N ILE A 274 0.64 11.58 13.21
CA ILE A 274 1.42 10.39 13.57
C ILE A 274 2.53 10.74 14.56
N GLY A 275 3.23 11.87 14.36
CA GLY A 275 4.24 12.40 15.27
C GLY A 275 3.65 12.71 16.67
N LEU A 276 2.47 13.34 16.71
CA LEU A 276 1.74 13.61 17.95
C LEU A 276 1.38 12.31 18.68
N TRP A 277 0.87 11.32 17.95
CA TRP A 277 0.64 9.99 18.52
C TRP A 277 1.97 9.40 19.04
N TRP A 278 3.04 9.49 18.27
CA TRP A 278 4.35 8.98 18.65
C TRP A 278 4.88 9.59 19.95
N LEU A 279 4.66 10.87 20.17
CA LEU A 279 5.09 11.59 21.37
C LEU A 279 4.25 11.25 22.60
N ARG A 280 2.94 11.01 22.45
CA ARG A 280 1.97 10.94 23.58
C ARG A 280 1.49 9.53 23.91
N ALA A 281 1.57 8.59 23.00
CA ALA A 281 1.04 7.25 23.21
C ALA A 281 1.96 6.37 24.08
N ALA A 282 1.37 5.41 24.79
CA ALA A 282 2.10 4.33 25.43
C ALA A 282 2.33 3.19 24.43
N PRO A 283 3.57 2.86 24.07
CA PRO A 283 3.83 1.86 23.04
C PRO A 283 3.53 0.44 23.53
N SER A 284 3.03 -0.38 22.62
CA SER A 284 2.97 -1.83 22.77
C SER A 284 3.72 -2.47 21.60
N PRO A 285 4.17 -3.74 21.72
CA PRO A 285 4.84 -4.43 20.61
C PRO A 285 4.00 -4.51 19.33
N ARG A 286 2.67 -4.35 19.45
CA ARG A 286 1.72 -4.38 18.33
C ARG A 286 1.51 -3.03 17.68
N SER A 287 1.71 -1.94 18.40
CA SER A 287 1.54 -0.58 17.88
C SER A 287 2.42 -0.29 16.67
N TYR A 288 3.51 -1.04 16.49
CA TYR A 288 4.34 -0.99 15.29
C TYR A 288 3.54 -1.25 14.02
N TYR A 289 2.79 -2.35 13.98
CA TYR A 289 2.00 -2.73 12.82
C TYR A 289 0.81 -1.79 12.60
N ASP A 290 0.14 -1.42 13.70
CA ASP A 290 -1.01 -0.52 13.67
C ASP A 290 -0.61 0.87 13.15
N ALA A 291 0.54 1.40 13.59
CA ALA A 291 1.07 2.67 13.11
C ALA A 291 1.53 2.60 11.66
N ALA A 292 2.14 1.49 11.22
CA ALA A 292 2.52 1.29 9.82
C ALA A 292 1.29 1.37 8.90
N LEU A 293 0.20 0.66 9.24
CA LEU A 293 -1.05 0.72 8.48
C LEU A 293 -1.62 2.14 8.45
N THR A 294 -1.72 2.79 9.62
CA THR A 294 -2.28 4.14 9.73
C THR A 294 -1.48 5.14 8.90
N THR A 295 -0.14 5.07 8.96
CA THR A 295 0.73 5.98 8.22
C THR A 295 0.58 5.80 6.72
N VAL A 296 0.57 4.55 6.22
CA VAL A 296 0.39 4.29 4.78
C VAL A 296 -1.01 4.71 4.31
N LEU A 297 -2.06 4.43 5.09
CA LEU A 297 -3.41 4.92 4.78
C LEU A 297 -3.47 6.45 4.70
N PHE A 298 -2.82 7.15 5.62
CA PHE A 298 -2.74 8.62 5.62
C PHE A 298 -1.99 9.14 4.39
N LEU A 299 -0.82 8.57 4.08
CA LEU A 299 -0.05 8.98 2.90
C LEU A 299 -0.84 8.80 1.60
N VAL A 300 -1.56 7.69 1.46
CA VAL A 300 -2.41 7.45 0.28
C VAL A 300 -3.61 8.38 0.27
N ALA A 301 -4.28 8.58 1.42
CA ALA A 301 -5.46 9.45 1.54
C ALA A 301 -5.15 10.93 1.26
N THR A 302 -3.96 11.40 1.60
CA THR A 302 -3.55 12.79 1.38
C THR A 302 -2.78 13.00 0.08
N SER A 303 -2.52 11.93 -0.67
CA SER A 303 -1.80 12.01 -1.94
C SER A 303 -2.65 12.65 -3.04
N ARG A 304 -1.99 13.40 -3.93
CA ARG A 304 -2.57 13.86 -5.20
C ARG A 304 -2.95 12.71 -6.14
N VAL A 305 -2.50 11.52 -5.83
CA VAL A 305 -2.67 10.31 -6.63
C VAL A 305 -3.18 9.19 -5.75
N LEU A 306 -4.26 8.56 -6.14
CA LEU A 306 -4.79 7.36 -5.51
C LEU A 306 -5.01 6.28 -6.58
N SER A 307 -3.92 5.71 -7.05
CA SER A 307 -3.97 4.66 -8.07
C SER A 307 -4.50 3.33 -7.51
N PRO A 308 -5.21 2.52 -8.31
CA PRO A 308 -5.82 1.25 -7.89
C PRO A 308 -4.86 0.30 -7.17
N GLN A 309 -3.62 0.22 -7.64
CA GLN A 309 -2.58 -0.65 -7.08
C GLN A 309 -2.14 -0.30 -5.65
N TYR A 310 -2.43 0.90 -5.14
CA TYR A 310 -2.07 1.27 -3.77
C TYR A 310 -2.81 0.44 -2.72
N LEU A 311 -3.95 -0.12 -3.10
CA LEU A 311 -4.71 -1.03 -2.23
C LEU A 311 -3.91 -2.32 -1.92
N VAL A 312 -3.00 -2.77 -2.81
CA VAL A 312 -2.13 -3.94 -2.56
C VAL A 312 -1.28 -3.71 -1.31
N TRP A 313 -0.74 -2.49 -1.13
CA TRP A 313 0.11 -2.14 0.01
C TRP A 313 -0.63 -2.27 1.34
N VAL A 314 -1.80 -1.63 1.42
CA VAL A 314 -2.59 -1.61 2.66
C VAL A 314 -3.21 -2.97 2.97
N ILE A 315 -3.58 -3.78 1.96
CA ILE A 315 -4.03 -5.16 2.14
C ILE A 315 -2.89 -6.01 2.74
N GLY A 316 -1.66 -5.87 2.20
CA GLY A 316 -0.50 -6.59 2.71
C GLY A 316 -0.22 -6.27 4.19
N ILE A 317 -0.23 -5.00 4.57
CA ILE A 317 -0.04 -4.57 5.96
C ILE A 317 -1.19 -5.05 6.85
N ALA A 318 -2.44 -4.92 6.40
CA ALA A 318 -3.62 -5.40 7.14
C ALA A 318 -3.55 -6.92 7.36
N ALA A 319 -3.08 -7.69 6.38
CA ALA A 319 -2.91 -9.13 6.51
C ALA A 319 -1.84 -9.50 7.56
N VAL A 320 -0.73 -8.75 7.64
CA VAL A 320 0.26 -8.93 8.72
C VAL A 320 -0.38 -8.69 10.09
N ILE A 321 -1.13 -7.60 10.25
CA ILE A 321 -1.83 -7.27 11.51
C ILE A 321 -2.80 -8.37 11.91
N LEU A 322 -3.59 -8.85 10.97
CA LEU A 322 -4.60 -9.89 11.19
C LEU A 322 -3.99 -11.29 11.43
N SER A 323 -2.70 -11.47 11.13
CA SER A 323 -1.94 -12.69 11.45
C SER A 323 -1.57 -12.77 12.94
N VAL A 324 -1.69 -11.67 13.69
CA VAL A 324 -1.38 -11.62 15.13
C VAL A 324 -2.68 -11.63 15.93
N ARG A 325 -2.89 -12.70 16.74
CA ARG A 325 -4.04 -12.76 17.65
C ARG A 325 -3.84 -11.86 18.85
N ARG A 326 -4.91 -11.25 19.33
CA ARG A 326 -4.91 -10.55 20.63
C ARG A 326 -5.27 -11.52 21.77
N ASP A 327 -4.48 -11.48 22.82
CA ASP A 327 -4.70 -12.28 24.03
C ASP A 327 -5.73 -11.62 24.95
N ARG A 328 -5.96 -10.31 24.78
CA ARG A 328 -6.91 -9.52 25.59
C ARG A 328 -7.93 -8.79 24.70
N PRO A 329 -9.20 -8.64 25.12
CA PRO A 329 -10.15 -7.79 24.42
C PRO A 329 -9.69 -6.33 24.45
N GLY A 330 -10.02 -5.58 23.40
CA GLY A 330 -9.64 -4.18 23.29
C GLY A 330 -9.63 -3.67 21.85
N PRO A 331 -9.32 -2.38 21.62
CA PRO A 331 -9.32 -1.76 20.30
C PRO A 331 -8.44 -2.50 19.31
N THR A 332 -8.90 -2.73 18.09
CA THR A 332 -8.19 -3.52 17.05
C THR A 332 -8.28 -2.82 15.72
N GLN A 333 -7.35 -3.13 14.80
CA GLN A 333 -7.41 -2.67 13.41
C GLN A 333 -8.40 -3.47 12.52
N ARG A 334 -9.16 -4.41 13.07
CA ARG A 334 -10.14 -5.19 12.29
C ARG A 334 -11.15 -4.35 11.54
N PRO A 335 -11.78 -3.30 12.14
CA PRO A 335 -12.70 -2.43 11.40
C PRO A 335 -12.03 -1.72 10.24
N ALA A 336 -10.83 -1.16 10.44
CA ALA A 336 -10.06 -0.53 9.36
C ALA A 336 -9.68 -1.53 8.27
N ALA A 337 -9.23 -2.74 8.63
CA ALA A 337 -8.94 -3.81 7.68
C ALA A 337 -10.17 -4.23 6.87
N LEU A 338 -11.35 -4.30 7.49
CA LEU A 338 -12.59 -4.59 6.77
C LEU A 338 -12.92 -3.49 5.76
N LEU A 339 -12.80 -2.21 6.16
CA LEU A 339 -13.00 -1.08 5.24
C LEU A 339 -11.98 -1.10 4.09
N VAL A 340 -10.73 -1.49 4.34
CA VAL A 340 -9.72 -1.71 3.28
C VAL A 340 -10.18 -2.80 2.30
N MET A 341 -10.78 -3.92 2.78
CA MET A 341 -11.29 -4.97 1.90
C MET A 341 -12.49 -4.48 1.06
N VAL A 342 -13.37 -3.65 1.65
CA VAL A 342 -14.48 -3.03 0.90
C VAL A 342 -13.95 -2.04 -0.14
N ALA A 343 -12.95 -1.22 0.21
CA ALA A 343 -12.29 -0.33 -0.74
C ALA A 343 -11.59 -1.10 -1.88
N ALA A 344 -10.99 -2.27 -1.56
CA ALA A 344 -10.40 -3.15 -2.56
C ALA A 344 -11.45 -3.71 -3.54
N LEU A 345 -12.58 -4.18 -3.03
CA LEU A 345 -13.70 -4.64 -3.86
C LEU A 345 -14.20 -3.52 -4.79
N LEU A 346 -14.46 -2.34 -4.24
CA LEU A 346 -14.90 -1.20 -5.04
C LEU A 346 -13.86 -0.80 -6.09
N THR A 347 -12.56 -0.88 -5.75
CA THR A 347 -11.47 -0.62 -6.70
C THR A 347 -11.45 -1.67 -7.82
N GLY A 348 -11.66 -2.95 -7.51
CA GLY A 348 -11.76 -4.02 -8.51
C GLY A 348 -13.00 -3.89 -9.41
N VAL A 349 -14.10 -3.30 -8.90
CA VAL A 349 -15.27 -2.93 -9.71
C VAL A 349 -14.96 -1.69 -10.56
N MET A 350 -14.27 -0.69 -9.99
CA MET A 350 -13.91 0.52 -10.72
C MET A 350 -13.00 0.21 -11.90
N TYR A 351 -11.98 -0.60 -11.70
CA TYR A 351 -10.97 -0.87 -12.72
C TYR A 351 -11.02 -2.33 -13.17
N PRO A 352 -11.30 -2.58 -14.45
CA PRO A 352 -11.44 -1.62 -15.56
C PRO A 352 -12.90 -1.28 -15.92
N TRP A 353 -13.90 -1.77 -15.14
CA TRP A 353 -15.28 -1.85 -15.58
C TRP A 353 -15.98 -0.49 -15.72
N VAL A 354 -15.69 0.45 -14.81
CA VAL A 354 -16.30 1.79 -14.79
C VAL A 354 -15.27 2.92 -14.85
N GLU A 355 -14.01 2.61 -15.16
CA GLU A 355 -12.94 3.62 -15.20
C GLU A 355 -13.25 4.73 -16.21
N LEU A 356 -13.67 4.40 -17.41
CA LEU A 356 -14.00 5.36 -18.45
C LEU A 356 -15.19 6.24 -18.06
N ASP A 357 -16.12 5.68 -17.29
CA ASP A 357 -17.34 6.39 -16.88
C ASP A 357 -17.05 7.59 -16.00
N TYR A 358 -16.17 7.44 -14.99
CA TYR A 358 -15.85 8.56 -14.10
C TYR A 358 -14.62 9.35 -14.57
N SER A 359 -13.68 8.71 -15.25
CA SER A 359 -12.42 9.35 -15.60
C SER A 359 -12.51 10.12 -16.92
N TRP A 360 -13.25 9.62 -17.90
CA TRP A 360 -13.34 10.20 -19.23
C TRP A 360 -14.70 10.90 -19.48
N THR A 361 -15.79 10.16 -19.38
CA THR A 361 -17.12 10.68 -19.70
C THR A 361 -17.78 11.46 -18.56
N GLY A 362 -17.43 11.18 -17.32
CA GLY A 362 -18.00 11.84 -16.14
C GLY A 362 -19.45 11.44 -15.85
N THR A 363 -19.84 10.19 -16.16
CA THR A 363 -21.21 9.74 -15.87
C THR A 363 -21.45 9.65 -14.36
N LEU A 364 -22.67 9.95 -13.94
CA LEU A 364 -23.04 9.93 -12.52
C LEU A 364 -22.92 8.53 -11.89
N PRO A 365 -23.35 7.42 -12.50
CA PRO A 365 -23.20 6.10 -11.90
C PRO A 365 -21.73 5.72 -11.64
N GLY A 366 -20.84 5.89 -12.62
CA GLY A 366 -19.42 5.62 -12.48
C GLY A 366 -18.77 6.51 -11.41
N THR A 367 -19.12 7.79 -11.41
CA THR A 367 -18.65 8.74 -10.40
C THR A 367 -19.12 8.39 -8.99
N LEU A 368 -20.33 7.89 -8.80
CA LEU A 368 -20.83 7.46 -7.48
C LEU A 368 -20.02 6.27 -6.93
N VAL A 369 -19.59 5.33 -7.78
CA VAL A 369 -18.71 4.23 -7.36
C VAL A 369 -17.36 4.79 -6.88
N LEU A 370 -16.78 5.75 -7.60
CA LEU A 370 -15.55 6.45 -7.20
C LEU A 370 -15.72 7.15 -5.85
N VAL A 371 -16.80 7.93 -5.68
CA VAL A 371 -17.12 8.63 -4.42
C VAL A 371 -17.23 7.65 -3.27
N LEU A 372 -17.98 6.55 -3.45
CA LEU A 372 -18.16 5.52 -2.42
C LEU A 372 -16.81 4.88 -2.04
N ARG A 373 -15.98 4.50 -3.02
CA ARG A 373 -14.64 3.96 -2.78
C ARG A 373 -13.79 4.93 -1.96
N ASN A 374 -13.80 6.20 -2.31
CA ASN A 374 -13.02 7.23 -1.64
C ASN A 374 -13.49 7.48 -0.22
N LEU A 375 -14.80 7.52 0.01
CA LEU A 375 -15.38 7.65 1.37
C LEU A 375 -15.03 6.44 2.25
N VAL A 376 -15.12 5.23 1.71
CA VAL A 376 -14.72 4.00 2.43
C VAL A 376 -13.23 4.02 2.76
N PHE A 377 -12.38 4.44 1.80
CA PHE A 377 -10.93 4.53 2.04
C PHE A 377 -10.58 5.57 3.10
N LEU A 378 -11.19 6.76 3.04
CA LEU A 378 -11.03 7.79 4.07
C LEU A 378 -11.50 7.28 5.45
N SER A 379 -12.65 6.60 5.49
CA SER A 379 -13.17 5.98 6.70
C SER A 379 -12.21 4.92 7.27
N ALA A 380 -11.53 4.15 6.41
CA ALA A 380 -10.49 3.21 6.83
C ALA A 380 -9.30 3.94 7.48
N ALA A 381 -8.84 5.04 6.88
CA ALA A 381 -7.73 5.83 7.40
C ALA A 381 -8.07 6.46 8.78
N VAL A 382 -9.23 7.10 8.90
CA VAL A 382 -9.71 7.71 10.17
C VAL A 382 -9.91 6.62 11.22
N THR A 383 -10.57 5.52 10.88
CA THR A 383 -10.80 4.40 11.81
C THR A 383 -9.48 3.81 12.29
N SER A 384 -8.52 3.62 11.40
CA SER A 384 -7.19 3.12 11.76
C SER A 384 -6.50 4.03 12.79
N TYR A 385 -6.53 5.34 12.55
CA TYR A 385 -5.94 6.32 13.47
C TYR A 385 -6.64 6.33 14.84
N VAL A 386 -7.97 6.33 14.87
CA VAL A 386 -8.75 6.26 16.12
C VAL A 386 -8.44 4.97 16.89
N GLN A 387 -8.36 3.83 16.20
CA GLN A 387 -8.03 2.55 16.84
C GLN A 387 -6.58 2.52 17.34
N LEU A 388 -5.64 3.14 16.62
CA LEU A 388 -4.24 3.29 17.05
C LEU A 388 -4.17 4.05 18.39
N TRP A 389 -4.87 5.19 18.50
CA TRP A 389 -4.94 5.95 19.75
C TRP A 389 -5.61 5.18 20.88
N ARG A 390 -6.77 4.55 20.62
CA ARG A 390 -7.50 3.75 21.62
C ARG A 390 -6.67 2.58 22.15
N ALA A 391 -5.87 1.96 21.28
CA ALA A 391 -5.03 0.82 21.63
C ALA A 391 -3.80 1.21 22.47
N THR A 392 -3.42 2.51 22.46
CA THR A 392 -2.17 3.01 23.05
C THR A 392 -2.39 4.13 24.08
N ARG A 393 -3.65 4.39 24.48
CA ARG A 393 -3.94 5.34 25.58
C ARG A 393 -3.26 4.84 26.86
N ARG A 394 -2.58 5.74 27.55
CA ARG A 394 -2.16 5.51 28.94
C ARG A 394 -3.43 5.31 29.76
N THR A 395 -3.70 4.11 30.19
CA THR A 395 -4.69 3.86 31.23
C THR A 395 -4.11 4.46 32.51
N GLY A 396 -4.57 5.66 32.86
CA GLY A 396 -4.31 6.24 34.18
C GLY A 396 -5.04 5.43 35.22
N ARG A 397 -4.47 4.33 35.65
CA ARG A 397 -4.80 3.56 36.83
C ARG A 397 -3.64 2.62 37.15
N VAL A 398 -2.59 3.21 37.72
CA VAL A 398 -1.95 2.51 38.82
C VAL A 398 -2.90 2.83 40.00
N ARG A 399 -3.87 2.01 40.26
CA ARG A 399 -4.48 1.89 41.57
C ARG A 399 -3.36 1.41 42.47
N ASP A 400 -2.93 2.27 43.35
CA ASP A 400 -2.09 1.96 44.48
C ASP A 400 -2.93 1.08 45.44
N GLU A 401 -3.01 -0.21 45.11
CA GLU A 401 -3.52 -1.24 46.00
C GLU A 401 -2.34 -1.80 46.81
N ARG A 402 -1.63 -0.93 47.52
CA ARG A 402 -0.96 -1.30 48.76
C ARG A 402 -1.87 -0.99 49.92
N GLY A 403 -3.03 -1.66 49.99
CA GLY A 403 -3.74 -1.88 51.27
C GLY A 403 -2.85 -2.77 52.13
N VAL A 404 -1.93 -2.15 52.85
CA VAL A 404 -1.27 -2.77 54.00
C VAL A 404 -2.30 -2.88 55.11
N PRO A 405 -2.68 -4.09 55.60
CA PRO A 405 -3.47 -4.19 56.82
C PRO A 405 -2.64 -3.65 57.99
N ALA A 406 -3.23 -2.70 58.73
CA ALA A 406 -2.61 -2.21 59.96
C ALA A 406 -2.35 -3.37 60.94
N PRO A 407 -1.22 -3.36 61.67
CA PRO A 407 -0.98 -4.38 62.67
C PRO A 407 -1.97 -4.25 63.82
N VAL A 408 -2.61 -5.39 64.15
CA VAL A 408 -3.48 -5.52 65.35
C VAL A 408 -2.63 -5.34 66.59
N PRO A 409 -2.97 -4.48 67.53
CA PRO A 409 -2.26 -4.35 68.77
C PRO A 409 -2.50 -5.62 69.59
N ALA A 410 -1.36 -6.22 70.06
CA ALA A 410 -1.39 -7.28 71.05
C ALA A 410 -1.82 -6.73 72.39
N SER A 411 -2.84 -7.32 72.97
CA SER A 411 -3.24 -7.20 74.39
C SER A 411 -2.65 -8.35 75.20
#